data_bb965d3646cad7752c3569357b84c5fa
#
_entry.id   bb965d3646cad7752c3569357b84c5fa
#
_cell.length_a   1.000
_cell.length_b   1.000
_cell.length_c   1.000
_cell.angle_alpha   90.00
_cell.angle_beta   90.00
_cell.angle_gamma   90.00
#
_symmetry.space_group_name_H-M   'P 1'
#
loop_
_entity.id
_entity.type
_entity.pdbx_description
1 polymer ?
#
loop_
_entity_poly.entity_id
_entity_poly.type
_entity_poly.pdbx_seq_one_letter_code
_entity_poly.pdbx_strand_id
1 'polypeptide(L)'
;EEMGKVYKEKLRNVLNDTIPGFSETIETEFILNPEDFLSRYLSPYGAAFSLEPRIFQSAWFRPHNISEEIENLFLVGAGTHPGAGIPSVVTSAEVMAKLVPDASSVRMKL
;
A
#
# COMPACT_ATOMS: atom_id res chain seq x y z
N GLU A 1 -7.86 -17.39 -10.44
CA GLU A 1 -6.95 -17.76 -11.55
C GLU A 1 -7.53 -17.42 -12.93
N GLU A 2 -8.77 -17.78 -13.24
CA GLU A 2 -9.38 -17.54 -14.55
C GLU A 2 -9.60 -16.06 -14.85
N MET A 3 -10.04 -15.29 -13.88
CA MET A 3 -10.26 -13.86 -13.99
C MET A 3 -8.96 -13.10 -14.32
N GLY A 4 -7.84 -13.49 -13.73
CA GLY A 4 -6.52 -12.92 -14.02
C GLY A 4 -6.11 -13.09 -15.48
N LYS A 5 -6.38 -14.25 -16.08
CA LYS A 5 -6.11 -14.50 -17.51
C LYS A 5 -6.95 -13.60 -18.41
N VAL A 6 -8.23 -13.43 -18.09
CA VAL A 6 -9.13 -12.55 -18.85
C VAL A 6 -8.67 -11.09 -18.81
N TYR A 7 -8.28 -10.59 -17.63
CA TYR A 7 -7.75 -9.23 -17.51
C TYR A 7 -6.42 -9.05 -18.25
N LYS A 8 -5.55 -10.04 -18.20
CA LYS A 8 -4.29 -10.04 -18.92
C LYS A 8 -4.50 -9.88 -20.43
N GLU A 9 -5.40 -10.68 -21.00
CA GLU A 9 -5.70 -10.58 -22.45
C GLU A 9 -6.32 -9.23 -22.81
N LYS A 10 -7.22 -8.71 -21.99
CA LYS A 10 -7.78 -7.37 -22.22
C LYS A 10 -6.71 -6.30 -22.20
N LEU A 11 -5.78 -6.34 -21.25
CA LEU A 11 -4.67 -5.39 -21.17
C LEU A 11 -3.74 -5.50 -22.39
N ARG A 12 -3.43 -6.73 -22.82
CA ARG A 12 -2.62 -6.94 -24.03
C ARG A 12 -3.28 -6.37 -25.28
N ASN A 13 -4.59 -6.57 -25.44
CA ASN A 13 -5.32 -6.02 -26.56
C ASN A 13 -5.27 -4.48 -26.56
N VAL A 14 -5.55 -3.85 -25.42
CA VAL A 14 -5.45 -2.38 -25.30
C VAL A 14 -4.04 -1.88 -25.59
N LEU A 15 -3.01 -2.59 -25.14
CA LEU A 15 -1.63 -2.22 -25.39
C LEU A 15 -1.26 -2.40 -26.87
N ASN A 16 -1.69 -3.48 -27.51
CA ASN A 16 -1.47 -3.69 -28.96
C ASN A 16 -2.21 -2.67 -29.82
N ASP A 17 -3.41 -2.25 -29.42
CA ASP A 17 -4.17 -1.21 -30.12
C ASP A 17 -3.46 0.16 -30.03
N THR A 18 -2.80 0.42 -28.90
CA THR A 18 -2.07 1.67 -28.67
C THR A 18 -0.66 1.63 -29.27
N ILE A 19 0.01 0.49 -29.16
CA ILE A 19 1.39 0.27 -29.61
C ILE A 19 1.39 -1.00 -30.49
N PRO A 20 1.26 -0.88 -31.81
CA PRO A 20 1.27 -2.03 -32.70
C PRO A 20 2.51 -2.92 -32.51
N GLY A 21 2.31 -4.23 -32.37
CA GLY A 21 3.39 -5.19 -32.16
C GLY A 21 3.89 -5.29 -30.71
N PHE A 22 3.25 -4.62 -29.74
CA PHE A 22 3.67 -4.66 -28.34
C PHE A 22 3.81 -6.08 -27.79
N SER A 23 2.86 -6.97 -28.07
CA SER A 23 2.89 -8.35 -27.57
C SER A 23 4.08 -9.15 -28.08
N GLU A 24 4.63 -8.81 -29.25
CA GLU A 24 5.78 -9.49 -29.84
C GLU A 24 7.10 -9.09 -29.17
N THR A 25 7.10 -7.96 -28.46
CA THR A 25 8.28 -7.44 -27.73
C THR A 25 8.36 -7.91 -26.29
N ILE A 26 7.37 -8.66 -25.79
CA ILE A 26 7.36 -9.13 -24.41
C ILE A 26 8.34 -10.30 -24.25
N GLU A 27 9.44 -10.06 -23.56
CA GLU A 27 10.42 -11.09 -23.21
C GLU A 27 10.06 -11.81 -21.92
N THR A 28 9.49 -11.11 -20.95
CA THR A 28 9.15 -11.68 -19.64
C THR A 28 7.87 -11.03 -19.10
N GLU A 29 7.04 -11.81 -18.47
CA GLU A 29 5.78 -11.35 -17.89
C GLU A 29 5.47 -12.08 -16.60
N PHE A 30 5.01 -11.35 -15.61
CA PHE A 30 4.45 -11.92 -14.38
C PHE A 30 3.24 -11.11 -13.93
N ILE A 31 2.35 -11.75 -13.18
CA ILE A 31 1.15 -11.12 -12.61
C ILE A 31 1.17 -11.35 -11.10
N LEU A 32 0.89 -10.30 -10.35
CA LEU A 32 0.55 -10.41 -8.93
C LEU A 32 -0.96 -10.25 -8.80
N ASN A 33 -1.59 -11.25 -8.23
CA ASN A 33 -3.01 -11.26 -7.95
C ASN A 33 -3.28 -11.07 -6.43
N PRO A 34 -4.53 -10.89 -5.98
CA PRO A 34 -4.83 -10.76 -4.56
C PRO A 34 -4.35 -11.93 -3.69
N GLU A 35 -4.33 -13.16 -4.23
CA GLU A 35 -3.83 -14.34 -3.53
C GLU A 35 -2.31 -14.27 -3.28
N ASP A 36 -1.56 -13.71 -4.23
CA ASP A 36 -0.13 -13.42 -4.06
C ASP A 36 0.10 -12.39 -2.96
N PHE A 37 -0.70 -11.32 -2.90
CA PHE A 37 -0.61 -10.34 -1.84
C PHE A 37 -0.97 -10.92 -0.47
N LEU A 38 -1.98 -11.77 -0.40
CA LEU A 38 -2.34 -12.46 0.82
C LEU A 38 -1.23 -13.40 1.29
N SER A 39 -0.69 -14.24 0.39
CA SER A 39 0.28 -15.28 0.74
C SER A 39 1.68 -14.75 1.00
N ARG A 40 2.15 -13.77 0.22
CA ARG A 40 3.52 -13.24 0.31
C ARG A 40 3.68 -12.11 1.32
N TYR A 41 2.66 -11.27 1.45
CA TYR A 41 2.70 -10.07 2.27
C TYR A 41 1.74 -10.10 3.45
N LEU A 42 0.98 -11.21 3.62
CA LEU A 42 -0.06 -11.36 4.65
C LEU A 42 -1.07 -10.21 4.63
N SER A 43 -1.28 -9.62 3.46
CA SER A 43 -2.17 -8.49 3.31
C SER A 43 -3.62 -8.94 3.41
N PRO A 44 -4.41 -8.44 4.36
CA PRO A 44 -5.81 -8.83 4.52
C PRO A 44 -6.58 -8.64 3.21
N TYR A 45 -7.36 -9.66 2.84
CA TYR A 45 -8.15 -9.70 1.59
C TYR A 45 -7.32 -9.57 0.30
N GLY A 46 -5.99 -9.74 0.37
CA GLY A 46 -5.11 -9.53 -0.77
C GLY A 46 -5.02 -8.08 -1.24
N ALA A 47 -5.28 -7.13 -0.36
CA ALA A 47 -5.24 -5.70 -0.70
C ALA A 47 -3.80 -5.22 -0.92
N ALA A 48 -3.47 -4.79 -2.15
CA ALA A 48 -2.13 -4.33 -2.50
C ALA A 48 -1.74 -3.00 -1.83
N PHE A 49 -2.72 -2.12 -1.60
CA PHE A 49 -2.50 -0.74 -1.15
C PHE A 49 -3.28 -0.38 0.13
N SER A 50 -3.67 -1.41 0.92
CA SER A 50 -4.47 -1.22 2.13
C SER A 50 -5.88 -0.71 1.84
N LEU A 51 -6.36 0.31 2.55
CA LEU A 51 -7.72 0.84 2.42
C LEU A 51 -7.96 1.45 1.04
N GLU A 52 -9.18 1.23 0.52
CA GLU A 52 -9.63 1.82 -0.73
C GLU A 52 -9.62 3.37 -0.64
N PRO A 53 -9.21 4.08 -1.70
CA PRO A 53 -9.10 5.54 -1.68
C PRO A 53 -10.47 6.23 -1.86
N ARG A 54 -11.43 5.92 -1.00
CA ARG A 54 -12.70 6.66 -0.90
C ARG A 54 -12.50 7.94 -0.10
N ILE A 55 -13.36 8.94 -0.28
CA ILE A 55 -13.25 10.25 0.37
C ILE A 55 -13.03 10.11 1.89
N PHE A 56 -13.87 9.33 2.57
CA PHE A 56 -13.79 9.11 4.03
C PHE A 56 -12.78 8.01 4.45
N GLN A 57 -11.95 7.53 3.53
CA GLN A 57 -10.88 6.56 3.78
C GLN A 57 -9.54 7.05 3.19
N SER A 58 -9.43 8.34 2.89
CA SER A 58 -8.27 8.93 2.25
C SER A 58 -7.71 10.07 3.08
N ALA A 59 -6.43 10.35 2.91
CA ALA A 59 -5.73 11.44 3.55
C ALA A 59 -5.98 11.50 5.08
N TRP A 60 -6.62 12.55 5.56
CA TRP A 60 -6.91 12.75 6.98
C TRP A 60 -7.79 11.67 7.61
N PHE A 61 -8.68 11.06 6.86
CA PHE A 61 -9.60 10.02 7.36
C PHE A 61 -8.97 8.63 7.48
N ARG A 62 -7.70 8.48 7.13
CA ARG A 62 -6.95 7.26 7.42
C ARG A 62 -6.56 7.20 8.89
N PRO A 63 -6.31 5.99 9.43
CA PRO A 63 -5.74 5.87 10.77
C PRO A 63 -4.55 6.80 10.95
N HIS A 64 -4.51 7.52 12.05
CA HIS A 64 -3.44 8.45 12.35
C HIS A 64 -2.14 7.72 12.69
N ASN A 65 -1.02 8.45 12.67
CA ASN A 65 0.30 7.87 12.95
C ASN A 65 0.52 7.58 14.45
N ILE A 66 -0.39 8.02 15.32
CA ILE A 66 -0.50 7.58 16.72
C ILE A 66 -1.82 6.84 16.88
N SER A 67 -1.81 5.68 17.53
CA SER A 67 -3.03 4.96 17.87
C SER A 67 -3.88 5.76 18.85
N GLU A 68 -5.18 5.85 18.58
CA GLU A 68 -6.16 6.50 19.46
C GLU A 68 -6.63 5.55 20.58
N GLU A 69 -6.40 4.25 20.42
CA GLU A 69 -6.89 3.20 21.33
C GLU A 69 -5.79 2.62 22.23
N ILE A 70 -4.54 2.60 21.73
CA ILE A 70 -3.43 1.93 22.41
C ILE A 70 -2.31 2.95 22.65
N GLU A 71 -1.99 3.15 23.92
CA GLU A 71 -0.88 4.04 24.30
C GLU A 71 0.47 3.56 23.76
N ASN A 72 1.30 4.50 23.34
CA ASN A 72 2.64 4.26 22.80
C ASN A 72 2.70 3.37 21.55
N LEU A 73 1.57 3.18 20.85
CA LEU A 73 1.54 2.52 19.56
C LEU A 73 1.58 3.56 18.44
N PHE A 74 2.61 3.45 17.62
CA PHE A 74 2.80 4.29 16.43
C PHE A 74 2.58 3.48 15.16
N LEU A 75 1.92 4.09 14.18
CA LEU A 75 1.54 3.46 12.93
C LEU A 75 2.21 4.18 11.75
N VAL A 76 2.71 3.40 10.79
CA VAL A 76 3.37 3.94 9.61
C VAL A 76 3.07 3.06 8.38
N GLY A 77 2.98 3.67 7.22
CA GLY A 77 2.85 2.96 5.96
C GLY A 77 1.60 3.32 5.16
N ALA A 78 1.31 2.52 4.15
CA ALA A 78 0.24 2.77 3.19
C ALA A 78 -1.17 2.78 3.81
N GLY A 79 -1.36 2.10 4.93
CA GLY A 79 -2.65 2.03 5.64
C GLY A 79 -2.94 3.22 6.54
N THR A 80 -1.98 4.11 6.77
CA THR A 80 -2.08 5.26 7.67
C THR A 80 -2.10 6.58 6.92
N HIS A 81 -2.33 7.68 7.63
CA HIS A 81 -2.14 9.02 7.07
C HIS A 81 -0.68 9.24 6.60
N PRO A 82 -0.45 9.86 5.44
CA PRO A 82 -1.42 10.41 4.47
C PRO A 82 -1.95 9.39 3.46
N GLY A 83 -1.39 8.19 3.33
CA GLY A 83 -1.96 7.15 2.49
C GLY A 83 -0.97 6.32 1.69
N ALA A 84 -1.48 5.66 0.64
CA ALA A 84 -0.71 4.80 -0.23
C ALA A 84 0.13 5.59 -1.25
N GLY A 85 1.14 4.91 -1.79
CA GLY A 85 2.11 5.46 -2.74
C GLY A 85 3.44 5.81 -2.08
N ILE A 86 4.55 5.66 -2.81
CA ILE A 86 5.91 5.82 -2.26
C ILE A 86 6.09 7.17 -1.54
N PRO A 87 5.74 8.33 -2.12
CA PRO A 87 5.88 9.61 -1.42
C PRO A 87 5.08 9.66 -0.12
N SER A 88 3.83 9.19 -0.16
CA SER A 88 2.95 9.20 1.02
C SER A 88 3.44 8.29 2.13
N VAL A 89 3.99 7.12 1.80
CA VAL A 89 4.56 6.18 2.78
C VAL A 89 5.80 6.79 3.45
N VAL A 90 6.67 7.45 2.69
CA VAL A 90 7.83 8.18 3.24
C VAL A 90 7.37 9.32 4.15
N THR A 91 6.40 10.12 3.73
CA THR A 91 5.82 11.17 4.56
C THR A 91 5.18 10.62 5.83
N SER A 92 4.51 9.47 5.76
CA SER A 92 3.97 8.78 6.94
C SER A 92 5.07 8.45 7.95
N ALA A 93 6.24 8.00 7.49
CA ALA A 93 7.39 7.73 8.35
C ALA A 93 7.97 9.01 8.97
N GLU A 94 8.05 10.09 8.20
CA GLU A 94 8.51 11.40 8.69
C GLU A 94 7.58 11.98 9.76
N VAL A 95 6.27 11.85 9.55
CA VAL A 95 5.27 12.28 10.55
C VAL A 95 5.41 11.45 11.82
N MET A 96 5.47 10.12 11.69
CA MET A 96 5.64 9.23 12.83
C MET A 96 6.93 9.53 13.60
N ALA A 97 8.04 9.76 12.92
CA ALA A 97 9.33 10.06 13.56
C ALA A 97 9.30 11.34 14.43
N LYS A 98 8.45 12.32 14.06
CA LYS A 98 8.25 13.55 14.86
C LYS A 98 7.35 13.33 16.07
N LEU A 99 6.55 12.28 16.05
CA LEU A 99 5.59 11.96 17.12
C LEU A 99 6.20 11.04 18.19
N VAL A 100 7.23 10.27 17.83
CA VAL A 100 7.96 9.42 18.79
C VAL A 100 8.72 10.32 19.77
N PRO A 101 8.49 10.16 21.09
CA PRO A 101 9.24 10.92 22.09
C PRO A 101 10.74 10.65 22.01
N ASP A 102 11.55 11.68 22.24
CA ASP A 102 13.00 11.50 22.35
C ASP A 102 13.33 10.53 23.48
N ALA A 103 14.24 9.59 23.22
CA ALA A 103 14.66 8.59 24.21
C ALA A 103 15.17 9.22 25.52
N SER A 104 15.74 10.41 25.47
CA SER A 104 16.17 11.15 26.64
C SER A 104 15.02 11.71 27.48
N SER A 105 13.82 11.84 26.90
CA SER A 105 12.62 12.33 27.58
C SER A 105 11.82 11.21 28.28
N VAL A 106 12.08 9.96 27.91
CA VAL A 106 11.44 8.79 28.51
C VAL A 106 12.21 8.40 29.78
N ARG A 107 11.88 9.01 30.92
CA ARG A 107 12.31 8.49 32.22
C ARG A 107 11.66 7.12 32.44
N MET A 108 12.47 6.06 32.37
CA MET A 108 12.03 4.76 32.89
C MET A 108 11.64 4.95 34.36
N LYS A 109 10.35 4.87 34.65
CA LYS A 109 9.88 4.61 36.00
C LYS A 109 10.17 3.13 36.25
N LEU A 110 11.30 2.85 36.89
CA LEU A 110 11.60 1.58 37.53
C LEU A 110 10.81 1.46 38.80
#